data_dd27c13182eb663ac220041ed21bb27a
#
_entry.id   dd27c13182eb663ac220041ed21bb27a
#
_cell.length_a   1.000
_cell.length_b   1.000
_cell.length_c   1.000
_cell.angle_alpha   90.00
_cell.angle_beta   90.00
_cell.angle_gamma   90.00
#
_symmetry.space_group_name_H-M   'P 1'
#
loop_
_entity.id
_entity.type
_entity.pdbx_description
1 polymer ?
#
loop_
_entity_poly.entity_id
_entity_poly.type
_entity_poly.pdbx_seq_one_letter_code
_entity_poly.pdbx_strand_id
1 'polypeptide(L)'
;MSTISQMQDPLEHLEPVSPNYRAYVGIAVAAVFVILAAAWMSGIFPGGRPNTGLVLVVVTIFVALAFDFLNGFHDAANSIATVVSTRVLSPKLAVAWAAFFNFVAAFLLGTAVAHTIGKGMIRLEVATAGGTVEIVTQYVVIAGLLGAIVWDLLTWVWGLPTSSSHALIGGYAGAAIARAAFMPQFGLRNAFGVIIPGGWTKTLIFIVVAPILGLVIGWCFMVAIFWLLRHKAPQTVDKWFRKLQLVSAAAYSLGHGGNDAQKTMGIIAGALYAAREYTGFTAHNLAGNWGKFHWPIVLSCNAAIALGTYFGGWRIVHTMGSKITKLKPVGGFCAETAGALTLFGTALAGIPVSTTHTITGAIVGVGSTHRLSAVRWGVARRIVWAWILTIPASAAVAALTFWIIRMFHAGA
;
A
#
# COMPACT_ATOMS: atom_id res chain seq x y z
N MET A 1 -18.84 -32.75 30.73
CA MET A 1 -18.20 -32.93 29.43
C MET A 1 -19.28 -32.81 28.37
N SER A 2 -19.13 -32.06 27.35
CA SER A 2 -20.05 -31.68 26.25
C SER A 2 -20.80 -30.37 26.48
N THR A 3 -20.23 -29.32 25.99
CA THR A 3 -20.83 -28.24 25.19
C THR A 3 -19.78 -27.13 25.00
N ILE A 4 -18.62 -27.44 24.41
CA ILE A 4 -17.86 -26.47 23.63
C ILE A 4 -18.54 -26.53 22.26
N SER A 5 -19.79 -26.08 22.23
CA SER A 5 -20.55 -25.82 21.02
C SER A 5 -19.78 -24.82 20.18
N GLN A 6 -19.29 -25.29 19.03
CA GLN A 6 -19.17 -24.60 17.76
C GLN A 6 -19.45 -23.09 17.84
N MET A 7 -18.46 -22.31 18.28
CA MET A 7 -18.43 -20.90 17.94
C MET A 7 -18.06 -20.85 16.45
N GLN A 8 -19.07 -20.84 15.60
CA GLN A 8 -18.94 -20.58 14.17
C GLN A 8 -18.03 -19.35 13.98
N ASP A 9 -17.11 -19.48 13.05
CA ASP A 9 -16.22 -18.36 12.68
C ASP A 9 -17.13 -17.17 12.31
N PRO A 10 -17.02 -16.02 13.00
CA PRO A 10 -17.86 -14.85 12.72
C PRO A 10 -17.74 -14.33 11.27
N LEU A 11 -16.76 -14.81 10.52
CA LEU A 11 -16.53 -14.49 9.12
C LEU A 11 -16.96 -15.60 8.13
N GLU A 12 -17.44 -16.76 8.65
CA GLU A 12 -17.87 -17.90 7.84
C GLU A 12 -19.14 -17.58 7.03
N HIS A 13 -19.93 -16.60 7.47
CA HIS A 13 -21.15 -16.12 6.80
C HIS A 13 -20.92 -14.93 5.84
N LEU A 14 -19.67 -14.53 5.58
CA LEU A 14 -19.38 -13.58 4.51
C LEU A 14 -19.54 -14.32 3.18
N GLU A 15 -20.77 -14.35 2.66
CA GLU A 15 -21.02 -14.84 1.31
C GLU A 15 -20.06 -14.17 0.32
N PRO A 16 -19.42 -14.92 -0.55
CA PRO A 16 -18.63 -14.33 -1.61
C PRO A 16 -19.56 -13.43 -2.43
N VAL A 17 -19.22 -12.14 -2.50
CA VAL A 17 -19.91 -11.17 -3.35
C VAL A 17 -20.16 -11.80 -4.72
N SER A 18 -21.40 -11.75 -5.23
CA SER A 18 -21.79 -12.44 -6.46
C SER A 18 -20.81 -12.14 -7.61
N PRO A 19 -20.53 -13.09 -8.50
CA PRO A 19 -19.60 -12.89 -9.61
C PRO A 19 -19.95 -11.67 -10.47
N ASN A 20 -21.24 -11.39 -10.66
CA ASN A 20 -21.74 -10.26 -11.47
C ASN A 20 -21.45 -8.89 -10.80
N TYR A 21 -21.54 -8.79 -9.48
CA TYR A 21 -21.21 -7.54 -8.77
C TYR A 21 -19.74 -7.17 -8.96
N ARG A 22 -18.82 -8.13 -8.97
CA ARG A 22 -17.39 -7.90 -9.20
C ARG A 22 -17.10 -7.36 -10.61
N ALA A 23 -17.80 -7.86 -11.62
CA ALA A 23 -17.67 -7.37 -12.98
C ALA A 23 -18.20 -5.94 -13.12
N TYR A 24 -19.37 -5.62 -12.57
CA TYR A 24 -19.94 -4.27 -12.58
C TYR A 24 -19.08 -3.26 -11.83
N VAL A 25 -18.50 -3.68 -10.71
CA VAL A 25 -17.58 -2.87 -9.95
C VAL A 25 -16.29 -2.60 -10.73
N GLY A 26 -15.70 -3.62 -11.34
CA GLY A 26 -14.52 -3.46 -12.19
C GLY A 26 -14.78 -2.50 -13.35
N ILE A 27 -15.92 -2.61 -14.00
CA ILE A 27 -16.34 -1.71 -15.08
C ILE A 27 -16.58 -0.28 -14.56
N ALA A 28 -17.27 -0.12 -13.42
CA ALA A 28 -17.55 1.19 -12.85
C ALA A 28 -16.24 1.90 -12.42
N VAL A 29 -15.31 1.16 -11.81
CA VAL A 29 -13.99 1.68 -11.45
C VAL A 29 -13.20 2.06 -12.69
N ALA A 30 -13.15 1.20 -13.70
CA ALA A 30 -12.50 1.52 -14.98
C ALA A 30 -13.13 2.76 -15.63
N ALA A 31 -14.45 2.91 -15.61
CA ALA A 31 -15.15 4.08 -16.12
C ALA A 31 -14.80 5.36 -15.35
N VAL A 32 -14.75 5.30 -14.00
CA VAL A 32 -14.34 6.45 -13.17
C VAL A 32 -12.90 6.85 -13.49
N PHE A 33 -11.97 5.88 -13.62
CA PHE A 33 -10.59 6.17 -14.00
C PHE A 33 -10.47 6.76 -15.40
N VAL A 34 -11.24 6.26 -16.36
CA VAL A 34 -11.29 6.81 -17.73
C VAL A 34 -11.83 8.24 -17.72
N ILE A 35 -12.87 8.53 -16.94
CA ILE A 35 -13.44 9.87 -16.81
C ILE A 35 -12.44 10.83 -16.13
N LEU A 36 -11.79 10.40 -15.05
CA LEU A 36 -10.77 11.21 -14.36
C LEU A 36 -9.55 11.44 -15.26
N ALA A 37 -9.09 10.43 -15.99
CA ALA A 37 -8.01 10.57 -16.97
C ALA A 37 -8.42 11.49 -18.13
N ALA A 38 -9.64 11.38 -18.64
CA ALA A 38 -10.16 12.27 -19.70
C ALA A 38 -10.31 13.71 -19.22
N ALA A 39 -10.82 13.94 -18.00
CA ALA A 39 -10.91 15.27 -17.40
C ALA A 39 -9.51 15.88 -17.16
N TRP A 40 -8.55 15.06 -16.75
CA TRP A 40 -7.17 15.47 -16.58
C TRP A 40 -6.50 15.76 -17.92
N MET A 41 -6.75 14.92 -18.95
CA MET A 41 -6.27 15.13 -20.33
C MET A 41 -6.82 16.40 -20.98
N SER A 42 -8.08 16.77 -20.73
CA SER A 42 -8.68 17.99 -21.28
C SER A 42 -7.96 19.26 -20.83
N GLY A 43 -7.28 19.21 -19.67
CA GLY A 43 -6.40 20.30 -19.20
C GLY A 43 -4.96 20.25 -19.74
N ILE A 44 -4.52 19.10 -20.26
CA ILE A 44 -3.15 18.87 -20.76
C ILE A 44 -3.07 19.04 -22.29
N PHE A 45 -4.19 18.83 -22.99
CA PHE A 45 -4.26 18.92 -24.47
C PHE A 45 -5.03 20.14 -24.97
N PRO A 46 -4.52 21.35 -24.86
CA PRO A 46 -5.15 22.48 -25.51
C PRO A 46 -4.90 22.38 -27.03
N GLY A 47 -5.84 21.80 -27.77
CA GLY A 47 -5.98 21.99 -29.22
C GLY A 47 -5.13 21.13 -30.15
N GLY A 48 -4.48 20.03 -29.71
CA GLY A 48 -3.64 19.18 -30.56
C GLY A 48 -3.96 17.69 -30.55
N ARG A 49 -3.56 16.95 -31.59
CA ARG A 49 -3.57 15.49 -31.57
C ARG A 49 -2.56 15.01 -30.50
N PRO A 50 -2.94 14.05 -29.64
CA PRO A 50 -2.02 13.51 -28.63
C PRO A 50 -0.82 12.88 -29.34
N ASN A 51 0.39 13.31 -29.01
CA ASN A 51 1.58 12.63 -29.49
C ASN A 51 1.76 11.32 -28.68
N THR A 52 2.52 10.37 -29.25
CA THR A 52 2.73 9.05 -28.63
C THR A 52 3.30 9.15 -27.22
N GLY A 53 4.14 10.15 -26.94
CA GLY A 53 4.73 10.36 -25.61
C GLY A 53 3.67 10.73 -24.55
N LEU A 54 2.75 11.62 -24.87
CA LEU A 54 1.66 12.00 -23.97
C LEU A 54 0.68 10.86 -23.74
N VAL A 55 0.35 10.10 -24.78
CA VAL A 55 -0.50 8.89 -24.63
C VAL A 55 0.14 7.92 -23.64
N LEU A 56 1.45 7.70 -23.75
CA LEU A 56 2.18 6.80 -22.87
C LEU A 56 2.19 7.30 -21.41
N VAL A 57 2.30 8.60 -21.18
CA VAL A 57 2.18 9.20 -19.83
C VAL A 57 0.80 8.93 -19.25
N VAL A 58 -0.26 9.12 -20.02
CA VAL A 58 -1.64 8.87 -19.57
C VAL A 58 -1.86 7.39 -19.21
N VAL A 59 -1.36 6.50 -20.06
CA VAL A 59 -1.39 5.05 -19.76
C VAL A 59 -0.63 4.73 -18.48
N THR A 60 0.55 5.32 -18.28
CA THR A 60 1.35 5.13 -17.06
C THR A 60 0.60 5.57 -15.81
N ILE A 61 -0.02 6.76 -15.85
CA ILE A 61 -0.82 7.25 -14.72
C ILE A 61 -2.03 6.37 -14.47
N PHE A 62 -2.72 5.91 -15.53
CA PHE A 62 -3.84 4.99 -15.39
C PHE A 62 -3.40 3.68 -14.70
N VAL A 63 -2.29 3.08 -15.12
CA VAL A 63 -1.74 1.86 -14.49
C VAL A 63 -1.33 2.13 -13.04
N ALA A 64 -0.77 3.31 -12.73
CA ALA A 64 -0.43 3.69 -11.37
C ALA A 64 -1.67 3.82 -10.47
N LEU A 65 -2.75 4.43 -10.96
CA LEU A 65 -4.01 4.53 -10.23
C LEU A 65 -4.73 3.16 -10.11
N ALA A 66 -4.61 2.30 -11.11
CA ALA A 66 -5.10 0.92 -11.04
C ALA A 66 -4.33 0.11 -9.99
N PHE A 67 -3.00 0.29 -9.88
CA PHE A 67 -2.22 -0.26 -8.80
C PHE A 67 -2.68 0.28 -7.44
N ASP A 68 -2.91 1.58 -7.31
CA ASP A 68 -3.32 2.20 -6.05
C ASP A 68 -4.72 1.73 -5.60
N PHE A 69 -5.63 1.54 -6.56
CA PHE A 69 -6.90 0.87 -6.31
C PHE A 69 -6.70 -0.56 -5.80
N LEU A 70 -5.83 -1.34 -6.45
CA LEU A 70 -5.53 -2.72 -6.04
C LEU A 70 -4.85 -2.77 -4.68
N ASN A 71 -3.95 -1.81 -4.39
CA ASN A 71 -3.36 -1.62 -3.07
C ASN A 71 -4.45 -1.40 -2.00
N GLY A 72 -5.36 -0.45 -2.23
CA GLY A 72 -6.50 -0.23 -1.33
C GLY A 72 -7.38 -1.46 -1.15
N PHE A 73 -7.63 -2.22 -2.22
CA PHE A 73 -8.39 -3.47 -2.19
C PHE A 73 -7.67 -4.58 -1.41
N HIS A 74 -6.38 -4.79 -1.69
CA HIS A 74 -5.55 -5.80 -1.03
C HIS A 74 -5.37 -5.48 0.46
N ASP A 75 -5.05 -4.24 0.76
CA ASP A 75 -4.71 -3.74 2.09
C ASP A 75 -5.91 -3.21 2.89
N ALA A 76 -7.14 -3.32 2.35
CA ALA A 76 -8.37 -3.06 3.11
C ALA A 76 -8.37 -3.82 4.45
N ALA A 77 -7.81 -5.03 4.47
CA ALA A 77 -7.69 -5.85 5.66
C ALA A 77 -6.94 -5.14 6.80
N ASN A 78 -5.96 -4.30 6.49
CA ASN A 78 -5.18 -3.57 7.47
C ASN A 78 -6.05 -2.62 8.30
N SER A 79 -7.05 -2.00 7.65
CA SER A 79 -7.96 -1.03 8.25
C SER A 79 -9.21 -1.66 8.87
N ILE A 80 -9.67 -2.83 8.37
CA ILE A 80 -10.99 -3.34 8.77
C ILE A 80 -10.95 -4.69 9.50
N ALA A 81 -9.86 -5.48 9.39
CA ALA A 81 -9.84 -6.83 9.97
C ALA A 81 -10.10 -6.84 11.48
N THR A 82 -9.55 -5.89 12.20
CA THR A 82 -9.71 -5.73 13.65
C THR A 82 -11.15 -5.36 14.02
N VAL A 83 -11.71 -4.31 13.41
CA VAL A 83 -13.04 -3.80 13.74
C VAL A 83 -14.17 -4.74 13.31
N VAL A 84 -13.96 -5.53 12.25
CA VAL A 84 -14.90 -6.58 11.81
C VAL A 84 -14.81 -7.81 12.72
N SER A 85 -13.59 -8.27 13.04
CA SER A 85 -13.39 -9.45 13.89
C SER A 85 -13.89 -9.25 15.33
N THR A 86 -13.81 -8.03 15.85
CA THR A 86 -14.37 -7.63 17.15
C THR A 86 -15.87 -7.36 17.12
N ARG A 87 -16.50 -7.39 15.94
CA ARG A 87 -17.92 -7.11 15.72
C ARG A 87 -18.33 -5.70 16.19
N VAL A 88 -17.44 -4.72 16.09
CA VAL A 88 -17.73 -3.32 16.38
C VAL A 88 -18.48 -2.69 15.21
N LEU A 89 -18.08 -2.98 13.99
CA LEU A 89 -18.78 -2.63 12.77
C LEU A 89 -19.17 -3.86 11.96
N SER A 90 -20.30 -3.77 11.26
CA SER A 90 -20.62 -4.75 10.22
C SER A 90 -19.64 -4.62 9.06
N PRO A 91 -19.40 -5.67 8.27
CA PRO A 91 -18.47 -5.65 7.14
C PRO A 91 -18.68 -4.48 6.18
N LYS A 92 -19.94 -4.20 5.81
CA LYS A 92 -20.29 -3.09 4.90
C LYS A 92 -19.97 -1.72 5.49
N LEU A 93 -20.25 -1.52 6.78
CA LEU A 93 -19.93 -0.26 7.45
C LEU A 93 -18.43 -0.10 7.69
N ALA A 94 -17.72 -1.20 7.94
CA ALA A 94 -16.26 -1.17 8.14
C ALA A 94 -15.52 -0.70 6.89
N VAL A 95 -15.87 -1.23 5.70
CA VAL A 95 -15.24 -0.75 4.44
C VAL A 95 -15.60 0.69 4.12
N ALA A 96 -16.86 1.10 4.34
CA ALA A 96 -17.27 2.49 4.14
C ALA A 96 -16.52 3.45 5.09
N TRP A 97 -16.38 3.08 6.36
CA TRP A 97 -15.65 3.83 7.37
C TRP A 97 -14.17 3.98 6.99
N ALA A 98 -13.51 2.87 6.67
CA ALA A 98 -12.12 2.88 6.29
C ALA A 98 -11.86 3.66 4.99
N ALA A 99 -12.69 3.47 3.96
CA ALA A 99 -12.59 4.18 2.70
C ALA A 99 -12.74 5.70 2.88
N PHE A 100 -13.70 6.13 3.71
CA PHE A 100 -13.88 7.55 4.01
C PHE A 100 -12.62 8.16 4.63
N PHE A 101 -12.05 7.52 5.66
CA PHE A 101 -10.85 8.06 6.31
C PHE A 101 -9.59 7.93 5.46
N ASN A 102 -9.47 6.90 4.61
CA ASN A 102 -8.40 6.82 3.62
C ASN A 102 -8.45 8.00 2.63
N PHE A 103 -9.65 8.42 2.20
CA PHE A 103 -9.79 9.59 1.35
C PHE A 103 -9.49 10.90 2.09
N VAL A 104 -9.99 11.05 3.32
CA VAL A 104 -9.77 12.26 4.14
C VAL A 104 -8.27 12.47 4.41
N ALA A 105 -7.45 11.44 4.39
CA ALA A 105 -6.00 11.54 4.53
C ALA A 105 -5.36 12.50 3.51
N ALA A 106 -5.95 12.68 2.32
CA ALA A 106 -5.52 13.64 1.30
C ALA A 106 -5.36 15.08 1.82
N PHE A 107 -6.18 15.44 2.81
CA PHE A 107 -6.24 16.81 3.34
C PHE A 107 -5.43 17.02 4.62
N LEU A 108 -5.01 15.93 5.26
CA LEU A 108 -4.38 15.97 6.59
C LEU A 108 -2.89 15.64 6.57
N LEU A 109 -2.46 14.80 5.63
CA LEU A 109 -1.08 14.34 5.55
C LEU A 109 -0.37 14.99 4.35
N GLY A 110 0.90 15.32 4.55
CA GLY A 110 1.74 15.89 3.49
C GLY A 110 2.20 14.85 2.47
N THR A 111 3.24 15.18 1.69
CA THR A 111 3.77 14.36 0.60
C THR A 111 5.21 13.89 0.84
N ALA A 112 5.67 13.84 2.10
CA ALA A 112 7.06 13.52 2.44
C ALA A 112 7.49 12.11 1.98
N VAL A 113 6.60 11.11 2.12
CA VAL A 113 6.85 9.75 1.63
C VAL A 113 6.91 9.72 0.10
N ALA A 114 6.04 10.50 -0.57
CA ALA A 114 6.05 10.59 -2.03
C ALA A 114 7.39 11.08 -2.58
N HIS A 115 8.02 12.05 -1.91
CA HIS A 115 9.36 12.51 -2.30
C HIS A 115 10.43 11.44 -2.14
N THR A 116 10.36 10.65 -1.07
CA THR A 116 11.29 9.54 -0.87
C THR A 116 11.15 8.49 -1.98
N ILE A 117 9.95 8.15 -2.39
CA ILE A 117 9.71 7.17 -3.46
C ILE A 117 10.11 7.76 -4.82
N GLY A 118 9.67 8.99 -5.13
CA GLY A 118 9.84 9.59 -6.46
C GLY A 118 11.29 9.84 -6.86
N LYS A 119 12.15 10.21 -5.92
CA LYS A 119 13.57 10.53 -6.20
C LYS A 119 14.58 9.81 -5.34
N GLY A 120 14.15 9.09 -4.31
CA GLY A 120 15.04 8.51 -3.30
C GLY A 120 15.33 7.02 -3.48
N MET A 121 14.66 6.32 -4.39
CA MET A 121 14.78 4.87 -4.55
C MET A 121 15.63 4.47 -5.75
N ILE A 122 15.40 5.09 -6.90
CA ILE A 122 16.06 4.79 -8.18
C ILE A 122 16.63 6.09 -8.75
N ARG A 123 17.81 6.01 -9.34
CA ARG A 123 18.37 7.12 -10.13
C ARG A 123 17.50 7.30 -11.36
N LEU A 124 16.86 8.47 -11.49
CA LEU A 124 15.98 8.75 -12.62
C LEU A 124 16.77 8.87 -13.92
N GLU A 125 17.96 9.43 -13.82
CA GLU A 125 18.91 9.61 -14.91
C GLU A 125 20.35 9.45 -14.41
N VAL A 126 21.27 9.13 -15.29
CA VAL A 126 22.69 8.97 -14.98
C VAL A 126 23.52 9.70 -16.02
N ALA A 127 24.49 10.49 -15.55
CA ALA A 127 25.47 11.13 -16.41
C ALA A 127 26.44 10.11 -17.00
N THR A 128 26.69 10.19 -18.30
CA THR A 128 27.63 9.37 -19.05
C THR A 128 28.57 10.25 -19.87
N ALA A 129 29.62 9.67 -20.44
CA ALA A 129 30.55 10.42 -21.32
C ALA A 129 29.85 11.05 -22.55
N GLY A 130 28.72 10.49 -22.98
CA GLY A 130 27.91 10.96 -24.12
C GLY A 130 26.72 11.85 -23.75
N GLY A 131 26.59 12.25 -22.48
CA GLY A 131 25.45 13.04 -21.96
C GLY A 131 24.67 12.32 -20.88
N THR A 132 23.49 12.82 -20.53
CA THR A 132 22.61 12.22 -19.53
C THR A 132 21.70 11.18 -20.18
N VAL A 133 21.63 9.99 -19.56
CA VAL A 133 20.78 8.90 -20.01
C VAL A 133 19.69 8.64 -18.95
N GLU A 134 18.44 8.61 -19.40
CA GLU A 134 17.30 8.32 -18.53
C GLU A 134 17.25 6.84 -18.17
N ILE A 135 17.14 6.55 -16.88
CA ILE A 135 16.94 5.19 -16.35
C ILE A 135 15.44 4.93 -16.18
N VAL A 136 14.71 5.92 -15.65
CA VAL A 136 13.27 5.78 -15.44
C VAL A 136 12.53 6.35 -16.63
N THR A 137 12.03 5.44 -17.47
CA THR A 137 11.13 5.76 -18.59
C THR A 137 9.71 5.31 -18.23
N GLN A 138 8.72 5.71 -19.04
CA GLN A 138 7.35 5.24 -18.90
C GLN A 138 7.25 3.72 -18.92
N TYR A 139 8.05 3.06 -19.75
CA TYR A 139 8.11 1.60 -19.85
C TYR A 139 8.61 0.95 -18.56
N VAL A 140 9.63 1.53 -17.91
CA VAL A 140 10.12 1.08 -16.61
C VAL A 140 9.05 1.20 -15.54
N VAL A 141 8.35 2.34 -15.52
CA VAL A 141 7.26 2.57 -14.55
C VAL A 141 6.13 1.58 -14.76
N ILE A 142 5.66 1.40 -16.00
CA ILE A 142 4.59 0.43 -16.33
C ILE A 142 5.01 -0.98 -15.96
N ALA A 143 6.22 -1.40 -16.32
CA ALA A 143 6.71 -2.74 -15.98
C ALA A 143 6.81 -2.96 -14.48
N GLY A 144 7.28 -1.96 -13.73
CA GLY A 144 7.34 -2.00 -12.26
C GLY A 144 5.96 -2.13 -11.62
N LEU A 145 5.01 -1.33 -12.08
CA LEU A 145 3.62 -1.37 -11.61
C LEU A 145 2.95 -2.72 -11.93
N LEU A 146 3.12 -3.23 -13.14
CA LEU A 146 2.58 -4.55 -13.52
C LEU A 146 3.19 -5.69 -12.68
N GLY A 147 4.48 -5.61 -12.36
CA GLY A 147 5.12 -6.55 -11.43
C GLY A 147 4.49 -6.54 -10.05
N ALA A 148 4.19 -5.35 -9.51
CA ALA A 148 3.51 -5.20 -8.24
C ALA A 148 2.05 -5.70 -8.29
N ILE A 149 1.30 -5.32 -9.34
CA ILE A 149 -0.09 -5.75 -9.56
C ILE A 149 -0.20 -7.27 -9.59
N VAL A 150 0.65 -7.92 -10.38
CA VAL A 150 0.65 -9.39 -10.49
C VAL A 150 0.94 -10.04 -9.13
N TRP A 151 1.92 -9.54 -8.39
CA TRP A 151 2.24 -10.07 -7.06
C TRP A 151 1.09 -9.90 -6.07
N ASP A 152 0.48 -8.71 -6.02
CA ASP A 152 -0.65 -8.43 -5.13
C ASP A 152 -1.87 -9.30 -5.46
N LEU A 153 -2.15 -9.55 -6.74
CA LEU A 153 -3.21 -10.45 -7.15
C LEU A 153 -2.94 -11.90 -6.74
N LEU A 154 -1.71 -12.40 -6.90
CA LEU A 154 -1.32 -13.74 -6.48
C LEU A 154 -1.48 -13.91 -4.97
N THR A 155 -0.96 -12.99 -4.18
CA THR A 155 -1.01 -13.04 -2.72
C THR A 155 -2.43 -12.86 -2.20
N TRP A 156 -3.27 -12.07 -2.88
CA TRP A 156 -4.69 -11.98 -2.57
C TRP A 156 -5.41 -13.32 -2.84
N VAL A 157 -5.13 -13.99 -3.97
CA VAL A 157 -5.70 -15.32 -4.27
C VAL A 157 -5.34 -16.32 -3.17
N TRP A 158 -4.11 -16.28 -2.66
CA TRP A 158 -3.65 -17.14 -1.58
C TRP A 158 -4.12 -16.70 -0.18
N GLY A 159 -4.74 -15.52 -0.06
CA GLY A 159 -5.15 -14.92 1.22
C GLY A 159 -3.98 -14.60 2.13
N LEU A 160 -2.82 -14.28 1.56
CA LEU A 160 -1.61 -13.92 2.29
C LEU A 160 -1.54 -12.39 2.45
N PRO A 161 -1.50 -11.85 3.68
CA PRO A 161 -1.29 -10.43 3.91
C PRO A 161 0.16 -10.05 3.65
N THR A 162 0.45 -9.63 2.42
CA THR A 162 1.73 -9.08 1.99
C THR A 162 1.68 -7.55 1.96
N SER A 163 2.78 -6.92 1.62
CA SER A 163 2.89 -5.47 1.52
C SER A 163 2.86 -5.03 0.06
N SER A 164 1.77 -4.42 -0.38
CA SER A 164 1.66 -3.80 -1.70
C SER A 164 2.73 -2.72 -1.92
N SER A 165 3.13 -2.03 -0.84
CA SER A 165 4.24 -1.07 -0.85
C SER A 165 5.57 -1.71 -1.21
N HIS A 166 5.87 -2.87 -0.64
CA HIS A 166 7.11 -3.59 -0.95
C HIS A 166 7.05 -4.22 -2.35
N ALA A 167 5.87 -4.65 -2.78
CA ALA A 167 5.66 -5.09 -4.17
C ALA A 167 5.92 -3.96 -5.16
N LEU A 168 5.43 -2.74 -4.87
CA LEU A 168 5.69 -1.56 -5.70
C LEU A 168 7.18 -1.23 -5.78
N ILE A 169 7.85 -1.13 -4.63
CA ILE A 169 9.28 -0.79 -4.57
C ILE A 169 10.12 -1.86 -5.26
N GLY A 170 9.80 -3.14 -5.02
CA GLY A 170 10.46 -4.28 -5.66
C GLY A 170 10.26 -4.27 -7.17
N GLY A 171 9.02 -4.11 -7.63
CA GLY A 171 8.69 -4.03 -9.05
C GLY A 171 9.39 -2.86 -9.76
N TYR A 172 9.34 -1.67 -9.16
CA TYR A 172 10.01 -0.50 -9.70
C TYR A 172 11.52 -0.67 -9.82
N ALA A 173 12.17 -1.24 -8.79
CA ALA A 173 13.60 -1.54 -8.83
C ALA A 173 13.94 -2.63 -9.86
N GLY A 174 13.15 -3.70 -9.91
CA GLY A 174 13.38 -4.81 -10.84
C GLY A 174 13.33 -4.36 -12.31
N ALA A 175 12.34 -3.52 -12.66
CA ALA A 175 12.24 -2.96 -14.00
C ALA A 175 13.42 -2.01 -14.32
N ALA A 176 13.83 -1.16 -13.39
CA ALA A 176 14.94 -0.23 -13.56
C ALA A 176 16.29 -0.97 -13.69
N ILE A 177 16.52 -2.01 -12.88
CA ILE A 177 17.71 -2.86 -12.97
C ILE A 177 17.71 -3.61 -14.31
N ALA A 178 16.57 -4.16 -14.74
CA ALA A 178 16.47 -4.83 -16.03
C ALA A 178 16.81 -3.87 -17.19
N ARG A 179 16.29 -2.63 -17.17
CA ARG A 179 16.67 -1.62 -18.16
C ARG A 179 18.16 -1.34 -18.14
N ALA A 180 18.74 -1.07 -16.98
CA ALA A 180 20.16 -0.77 -16.84
C ALA A 180 21.05 -1.93 -17.34
N ALA A 181 20.63 -3.16 -17.12
CA ALA A 181 21.38 -4.37 -17.59
C ALA A 181 21.54 -4.42 -19.12
N PHE A 182 20.60 -3.82 -19.86
CA PHE A 182 20.66 -3.72 -21.33
C PHE A 182 21.42 -2.48 -21.83
N MET A 183 21.80 -1.57 -20.95
CA MET A 183 22.53 -0.38 -21.33
C MET A 183 24.05 -0.66 -21.40
N PRO A 184 24.74 -0.24 -22.49
CA PRO A 184 26.18 -0.47 -22.63
C PRO A 184 27.02 0.09 -21.48
N GLN A 185 26.56 1.19 -20.86
CA GLN A 185 27.24 1.87 -19.76
C GLN A 185 27.25 1.07 -18.45
N PHE A 186 26.25 0.23 -18.24
CA PHE A 186 26.12 -0.57 -17.02
C PHE A 186 26.44 -2.03 -17.26
N GLY A 187 25.80 -2.65 -18.26
CA GLY A 187 25.80 -4.08 -18.44
C GLY A 187 25.23 -4.82 -17.23
N LEU A 188 25.17 -6.13 -17.30
CA LEU A 188 24.56 -6.96 -16.24
C LEU A 188 25.25 -6.79 -14.87
N ARG A 189 26.58 -6.64 -14.85
CA ARG A 189 27.37 -6.57 -13.60
C ARG A 189 27.10 -5.30 -12.80
N ASN A 190 26.87 -4.16 -13.46
CA ASN A 190 26.73 -2.86 -12.83
C ASN A 190 25.28 -2.35 -12.80
N ALA A 191 24.31 -3.16 -13.26
CA ALA A 191 22.90 -2.76 -13.34
C ALA A 191 22.30 -2.32 -11.99
N PHE A 192 22.79 -2.86 -10.89
CA PHE A 192 22.40 -2.44 -9.54
C PHE A 192 22.87 -1.02 -9.16
N GLY A 193 23.78 -0.42 -9.93
CA GLY A 193 24.23 0.95 -9.71
C GLY A 193 23.15 2.03 -9.87
N VAL A 194 21.99 1.68 -10.44
CA VAL A 194 20.84 2.56 -10.52
C VAL A 194 20.06 2.70 -9.20
N ILE A 195 20.33 1.83 -8.25
CA ILE A 195 19.73 1.86 -6.91
C ILE A 195 20.35 3.00 -6.09
N ILE A 196 19.53 3.75 -5.37
CA ILE A 196 19.99 4.79 -4.43
C ILE A 196 20.06 4.16 -3.03
N PRO A 197 21.27 3.92 -2.48
CA PRO A 197 21.41 3.19 -1.22
C PRO A 197 20.66 3.82 -0.05
N GLY A 198 20.62 5.15 0.05
CA GLY A 198 20.01 5.86 1.18
C GLY A 198 18.53 5.57 1.36
N GLY A 199 17.75 5.55 0.30
CA GLY A 199 16.31 5.22 0.34
C GLY A 199 16.10 3.73 0.64
N TRP A 200 16.88 2.87 0.01
CA TRP A 200 16.80 1.44 0.22
C TRP A 200 17.18 1.02 1.63
N THR A 201 18.29 1.54 2.17
CA THR A 201 18.71 1.23 3.55
C THR A 201 17.62 1.56 4.55
N LYS A 202 17.00 2.76 4.44
CA LYS A 202 15.87 3.14 5.30
C LYS A 202 14.71 2.17 5.16
N THR A 203 14.31 1.85 3.93
CA THR A 203 13.19 0.93 3.67
C THR A 203 13.47 -0.46 4.23
N LEU A 204 14.65 -1.04 3.98
CA LEU A 204 15.03 -2.37 4.47
C LEU A 204 15.08 -2.44 6.00
N ILE A 205 15.60 -1.41 6.67
CA ILE A 205 15.57 -1.32 8.13
C ILE A 205 14.12 -1.33 8.63
N PHE A 206 13.24 -0.54 8.02
CA PHE A 206 11.85 -0.42 8.45
C PHE A 206 10.97 -1.63 8.07
N ILE A 207 11.41 -2.54 7.19
CA ILE A 207 10.77 -3.86 7.02
C ILE A 207 10.74 -4.62 8.35
N VAL A 208 11.81 -4.50 9.16
CA VAL A 208 11.95 -5.16 10.45
C VAL A 208 11.44 -4.27 11.60
N VAL A 209 11.80 -3.00 11.57
CA VAL A 209 11.50 -2.06 12.67
C VAL A 209 10.00 -1.78 12.78
N ALA A 210 9.27 -1.60 11.67
CA ALA A 210 7.85 -1.25 11.73
C ALA A 210 6.97 -2.34 12.39
N PRO A 211 7.08 -3.63 12.05
CA PRO A 211 6.32 -4.67 12.76
C PRO A 211 6.75 -4.81 14.22
N ILE A 212 8.02 -4.60 14.56
CA ILE A 212 8.50 -4.61 15.95
C ILE A 212 7.91 -3.42 16.72
N LEU A 213 7.90 -2.22 16.16
CA LEU A 213 7.27 -1.05 16.77
C LEU A 213 5.77 -1.33 17.00
N GLY A 214 5.06 -1.82 15.99
CA GLY A 214 3.66 -2.19 16.13
C GLY A 214 3.46 -3.20 17.28
N LEU A 215 4.28 -4.25 17.33
CA LEU A 215 4.23 -5.28 18.37
C LEU A 215 4.47 -4.70 19.77
N VAL A 216 5.56 -3.96 19.95
CA VAL A 216 5.94 -3.41 21.26
C VAL A 216 4.91 -2.39 21.74
N ILE A 217 4.52 -1.44 20.89
CA ILE A 217 3.54 -0.41 21.24
C ILE A 217 2.19 -1.08 21.55
N GLY A 218 1.73 -2.02 20.70
CA GLY A 218 0.46 -2.72 20.92
C GLY A 218 0.45 -3.53 22.22
N TRP A 219 1.56 -4.23 22.53
CA TRP A 219 1.75 -4.93 23.78
C TRP A 219 1.72 -3.97 24.98
N CYS A 220 2.48 -2.88 24.94
CA CYS A 220 2.53 -1.88 26.01
C CYS A 220 1.16 -1.23 26.26
N PHE A 221 0.43 -0.85 25.20
CA PHE A 221 -0.92 -0.29 25.33
C PHE A 221 -1.88 -1.28 25.98
N MET A 222 -1.84 -2.54 25.56
CA MET A 222 -2.73 -3.55 26.13
C MET A 222 -2.43 -3.80 27.61
N VAL A 223 -1.16 -3.88 28.00
CA VAL A 223 -0.75 -4.04 29.40
C VAL A 223 -1.16 -2.81 30.23
N ALA A 224 -0.91 -1.61 29.71
CA ALA A 224 -1.30 -0.37 30.36
C ALA A 224 -2.81 -0.29 30.62
N ILE A 225 -3.63 -0.66 29.63
CA ILE A 225 -5.09 -0.67 29.76
C ILE A 225 -5.56 -1.73 30.76
N PHE A 226 -4.97 -2.93 30.77
CA PHE A 226 -5.27 -3.95 31.79
C PHE A 226 -4.99 -3.44 33.20
N TRP A 227 -3.86 -2.76 33.39
CA TRP A 227 -3.49 -2.18 34.67
C TRP A 227 -4.45 -1.06 35.12
N LEU A 228 -4.74 -0.13 34.20
CA LEU A 228 -5.59 1.03 34.46
C LEU A 228 -7.03 0.63 34.79
N LEU A 229 -7.55 -0.39 34.06
CA LEU A 229 -8.95 -0.79 34.15
C LEU A 229 -9.18 -2.08 34.95
N ARG A 230 -8.19 -2.57 35.68
CA ARG A 230 -8.26 -3.83 36.43
C ARG A 230 -9.41 -3.92 37.45
N HIS A 231 -9.89 -2.76 37.91
CA HIS A 231 -11.01 -2.67 38.88
C HIS A 231 -12.37 -2.40 38.21
N LYS A 232 -12.44 -2.31 36.89
CA LYS A 232 -13.69 -2.06 36.17
C LYS A 232 -14.30 -3.36 35.70
N ALA A 233 -15.63 -3.42 35.73
CA ALA A 233 -16.37 -4.58 35.23
C ALA A 233 -16.08 -4.80 33.74
N PRO A 234 -15.86 -6.05 33.28
CA PRO A 234 -15.55 -6.37 31.87
C PRO A 234 -16.59 -5.83 30.88
N GLN A 235 -17.87 -5.84 31.24
CA GLN A 235 -18.96 -5.31 30.41
C GLN A 235 -18.84 -3.80 30.19
N THR A 236 -18.42 -3.05 31.20
CA THR A 236 -18.21 -1.60 31.12
C THR A 236 -17.02 -1.29 30.17
N VAL A 237 -15.95 -2.04 30.32
CA VAL A 237 -14.76 -1.94 29.46
C VAL A 237 -15.14 -2.24 28.00
N ASP A 238 -15.86 -3.35 27.75
CA ASP A 238 -16.31 -3.68 26.39
C ASP A 238 -17.15 -2.58 25.77
N LYS A 239 -18.13 -2.02 26.54
CA LYS A 239 -18.99 -0.91 26.07
C LYS A 239 -18.20 0.34 25.70
N TRP A 240 -17.17 0.70 26.46
CA TRP A 240 -16.31 1.84 26.16
C TRP A 240 -15.45 1.60 24.94
N PHE A 241 -14.79 0.45 24.86
CA PHE A 241 -13.85 0.15 23.79
C PHE A 241 -14.53 -0.13 22.45
N ARG A 242 -15.79 -0.51 22.39
CA ARG A 242 -16.58 -0.52 21.16
C ARG A 242 -16.68 0.87 20.53
N LYS A 243 -16.77 1.93 21.34
CA LYS A 243 -16.80 3.31 20.85
C LYS A 243 -15.40 3.82 20.53
N LEU A 244 -14.43 3.57 21.40
CA LEU A 244 -13.06 4.01 21.22
C LEU A 244 -12.40 3.33 20.00
N GLN A 245 -12.77 2.08 19.70
CA GLN A 245 -12.27 1.37 18.53
C GLN A 245 -12.73 2.00 17.21
N LEU A 246 -13.87 2.70 17.16
CA LEU A 246 -14.24 3.48 15.98
C LEU A 246 -13.24 4.62 15.72
N VAL A 247 -12.78 5.26 16.79
CA VAL A 247 -11.79 6.34 16.69
C VAL A 247 -10.42 5.81 16.28
N SER A 248 -9.96 4.70 16.88
CA SER A 248 -8.68 4.11 16.51
C SER A 248 -8.68 3.54 15.08
N ALA A 249 -9.79 2.94 14.65
CA ALA A 249 -9.96 2.47 13.27
C ALA A 249 -9.94 3.63 12.27
N ALA A 250 -10.56 4.78 12.61
CA ALA A 250 -10.47 5.99 11.82
C ALA A 250 -9.03 6.52 11.73
N ALA A 251 -8.34 6.63 12.87
CA ALA A 251 -6.96 7.09 12.93
C ALA A 251 -6.02 6.15 12.15
N TYR A 252 -6.22 4.84 12.27
CA TYR A 252 -5.43 3.88 11.51
C TYR A 252 -5.68 4.02 10.00
N SER A 253 -6.96 4.15 9.59
CA SER A 253 -7.32 4.34 8.17
C SER A 253 -6.73 5.63 7.60
N LEU A 254 -6.74 6.74 8.36
CA LEU A 254 -6.03 7.97 7.98
C LEU A 254 -4.54 7.73 7.77
N GLY A 255 -3.89 7.04 8.71
CA GLY A 255 -2.47 6.68 8.59
C GLY A 255 -2.20 5.76 7.40
N HIS A 256 -3.08 4.80 7.12
CA HIS A 256 -2.99 3.87 6.00
C HIS A 256 -3.10 4.60 4.65
N GLY A 257 -4.22 5.32 4.42
CA GLY A 257 -4.44 6.05 3.17
C GLY A 257 -3.34 7.06 2.88
N GLY A 258 -2.93 7.82 3.92
CA GLY A 258 -1.88 8.82 3.78
C GLY A 258 -0.49 8.27 3.53
N ASN A 259 -0.14 7.09 4.05
CA ASN A 259 1.15 6.46 3.75
C ASN A 259 1.14 5.80 2.37
N ASP A 260 0.10 5.04 2.06
CA ASP A 260 0.13 4.17 0.88
C ASP A 260 -0.16 4.94 -0.40
N ALA A 261 -1.11 5.88 -0.42
CA ALA A 261 -1.33 6.77 -1.56
C ALA A 261 -0.07 7.59 -1.93
N GLN A 262 0.71 8.04 -0.94
CA GLN A 262 1.94 8.79 -1.21
C GLN A 262 2.98 7.99 -2.01
N LYS A 263 2.99 6.67 -1.92
CA LYS A 263 3.95 5.85 -2.67
C LYS A 263 3.61 5.89 -4.17
N THR A 264 2.34 5.75 -4.51
CA THR A 264 1.85 5.90 -5.88
C THR A 264 2.02 7.35 -6.38
N MET A 265 1.76 8.36 -5.54
CA MET A 265 2.05 9.76 -5.86
C MET A 265 3.52 9.96 -6.26
N GLY A 266 4.45 9.32 -5.53
CA GLY A 266 5.89 9.37 -5.85
C GLY A 266 6.22 8.75 -7.21
N ILE A 267 5.61 7.59 -7.53
CA ILE A 267 5.76 6.95 -8.85
C ILE A 267 5.21 7.84 -9.97
N ILE A 268 4.01 8.43 -9.77
CA ILE A 268 3.43 9.37 -10.75
C ILE A 268 4.33 10.60 -10.93
N ALA A 269 4.87 11.17 -9.85
CA ALA A 269 5.79 12.30 -9.94
C ALA A 269 7.06 11.95 -10.73
N GLY A 270 7.63 10.75 -10.49
CA GLY A 270 8.76 10.23 -11.27
C GLY A 270 8.42 10.05 -12.76
N ALA A 271 7.24 9.50 -13.06
CA ALA A 271 6.76 9.33 -14.43
C ALA A 271 6.52 10.68 -15.14
N LEU A 272 5.95 11.65 -14.44
CA LEU A 272 5.77 13.02 -14.99
C LEU A 272 7.10 13.70 -15.26
N TYR A 273 8.09 13.49 -14.39
CA TYR A 273 9.45 14.04 -14.61
C TYR A 273 10.14 13.35 -15.79
N ALA A 274 10.01 12.05 -15.94
CA ALA A 274 10.54 11.31 -17.09
C ALA A 274 9.93 11.78 -18.42
N ALA A 275 8.74 12.39 -18.39
CA ALA A 275 8.06 12.97 -19.54
C ALA A 275 8.03 14.51 -19.48
N ARG A 276 9.00 15.15 -18.85
CA ARG A 276 9.03 16.58 -18.57
C ARG A 276 8.89 17.48 -19.82
N GLU A 277 9.37 17.00 -20.95
CA GLU A 277 9.24 17.71 -22.25
C GLU A 277 7.77 17.90 -22.66
N TYR A 278 6.91 16.95 -22.31
CA TYR A 278 5.48 16.97 -22.64
C TYR A 278 4.61 17.53 -21.52
N THR A 279 4.98 17.27 -20.26
CA THR A 279 4.17 17.59 -19.08
C THR A 279 4.50 18.95 -18.49
N GLY A 280 5.71 19.45 -18.72
CA GLY A 280 6.25 20.63 -18.05
C GLY A 280 6.53 20.39 -16.55
N PHE A 281 6.59 19.11 -16.09
CA PHE A 281 6.94 18.76 -14.72
C PHE A 281 8.44 18.84 -14.54
N THR A 282 8.93 19.80 -13.78
CA THR A 282 10.35 20.14 -13.66
C THR A 282 11.03 19.42 -12.49
N ALA A 283 12.36 19.50 -12.40
CA ALA A 283 13.12 19.06 -11.24
C ALA A 283 12.71 19.79 -9.95
N HIS A 284 12.24 21.04 -10.02
CA HIS A 284 11.68 21.79 -8.92
C HIS A 284 10.38 21.16 -8.41
N ASN A 285 9.51 20.70 -9.32
CA ASN A 285 8.30 19.97 -8.95
C ASN A 285 8.68 18.64 -8.28
N LEU A 286 9.60 17.87 -8.86
CA LEU A 286 10.06 16.62 -8.30
C LEU A 286 10.67 16.79 -6.89
N ALA A 287 11.30 17.95 -6.62
CA ALA A 287 11.86 18.28 -5.31
C ALA A 287 10.80 18.60 -4.23
N GLY A 288 9.52 18.64 -4.59
CA GLY A 288 8.43 18.78 -3.62
C GLY A 288 7.47 19.93 -3.87
N ASN A 289 7.79 20.80 -4.79
CA ASN A 289 6.93 21.93 -5.12
C ASN A 289 6.06 21.59 -6.34
N TRP A 290 5.07 20.73 -6.14
CA TRP A 290 4.24 20.21 -7.23
C TRP A 290 3.34 21.25 -7.90
N GLY A 291 3.13 22.43 -7.28
CA GLY A 291 2.34 23.52 -7.87
C GLY A 291 0.95 23.05 -8.35
N LYS A 292 0.65 23.30 -9.64
CA LYS A 292 -0.63 22.89 -10.25
C LYS A 292 -0.89 21.38 -10.27
N PHE A 293 0.13 20.56 -10.16
CA PHE A 293 0.02 19.10 -10.17
C PHE A 293 -0.36 18.51 -8.80
N HIS A 294 -0.26 19.30 -7.73
CA HIS A 294 -0.43 18.82 -6.36
C HIS A 294 -1.79 18.18 -6.15
N TRP A 295 -2.86 18.94 -6.27
CA TRP A 295 -4.20 18.43 -5.99
C TRP A 295 -4.67 17.33 -6.95
N PRO A 296 -4.43 17.40 -8.27
CA PRO A 296 -4.75 16.29 -9.16
C PRO A 296 -4.11 14.97 -8.75
N ILE A 297 -2.82 14.97 -8.39
CA ILE A 297 -2.11 13.76 -7.97
C ILE A 297 -2.64 13.28 -6.61
N VAL A 298 -2.71 14.17 -5.62
CA VAL A 298 -3.12 13.81 -4.26
C VAL A 298 -4.54 13.25 -4.23
N LEU A 299 -5.49 13.95 -4.86
CA LEU A 299 -6.90 13.52 -4.83
C LEU A 299 -7.12 12.23 -5.63
N SER A 300 -6.47 12.07 -6.79
CA SER A 300 -6.65 10.86 -7.60
C SER A 300 -6.11 9.62 -6.90
N CYS A 301 -4.93 9.69 -6.27
CA CYS A 301 -4.37 8.57 -5.52
C CYS A 301 -5.21 8.24 -4.28
N ASN A 302 -5.58 9.24 -3.46
CA ASN A 302 -6.42 8.97 -2.29
C ASN A 302 -7.83 8.47 -2.67
N ALA A 303 -8.39 8.92 -3.80
CA ALA A 303 -9.65 8.38 -4.31
C ALA A 303 -9.50 6.92 -4.77
N ALA A 304 -8.42 6.60 -5.47
CA ALA A 304 -8.15 5.25 -5.95
C ALA A 304 -8.02 4.26 -4.78
N ILE A 305 -7.19 4.57 -3.78
CA ILE A 305 -7.01 3.71 -2.61
C ILE A 305 -8.29 3.59 -1.76
N ALA A 306 -9.04 4.68 -1.60
CA ALA A 306 -10.31 4.67 -0.89
C ALA A 306 -11.35 3.79 -1.59
N LEU A 307 -11.47 3.91 -2.91
CA LEU A 307 -12.34 3.03 -3.71
C LEU A 307 -11.91 1.57 -3.59
N GLY A 308 -10.63 1.26 -3.70
CA GLY A 308 -10.12 -0.10 -3.50
C GLY A 308 -10.50 -0.65 -2.12
N THR A 309 -10.31 0.13 -1.07
CA THR A 309 -10.67 -0.24 0.31
C THR A 309 -12.16 -0.52 0.46
N TYR A 310 -13.02 0.26 -0.21
CA TYR A 310 -14.48 0.08 -0.15
C TYR A 310 -14.91 -1.30 -0.67
N PHE A 311 -14.23 -1.85 -1.67
CA PHE A 311 -14.53 -3.19 -2.18
C PHE A 311 -13.93 -4.31 -1.32
N GLY A 312 -12.90 -4.05 -0.55
CA GLY A 312 -12.32 -4.89 0.48
C GLY A 312 -11.71 -6.21 -0.01
N GLY A 313 -10.52 -6.54 0.46
CA GLY A 313 -9.84 -7.80 0.21
C GLY A 313 -10.25 -8.90 1.20
N TRP A 314 -11.48 -9.40 1.17
CA TRP A 314 -12.09 -10.25 2.19
C TRP A 314 -11.29 -11.51 2.53
N ARG A 315 -10.52 -12.09 1.58
CA ARG A 315 -9.66 -13.25 1.84
C ARG A 315 -8.56 -12.94 2.84
N ILE A 316 -7.97 -11.74 2.73
CA ILE A 316 -6.92 -11.25 3.63
C ILE A 316 -7.54 -10.80 4.96
N VAL A 317 -8.71 -10.14 4.93
CA VAL A 317 -9.49 -9.77 6.12
C VAL A 317 -9.73 -11.00 7.00
N HIS A 318 -10.16 -12.11 6.41
CA HIS A 318 -10.35 -13.36 7.14
C HIS A 318 -9.04 -13.86 7.76
N THR A 319 -7.92 -13.79 7.05
CA THR A 319 -6.62 -14.23 7.59
C THR A 319 -6.17 -13.37 8.76
N MET A 320 -6.24 -12.05 8.64
CA MET A 320 -5.78 -11.12 9.67
C MET A 320 -6.73 -11.04 10.87
N GLY A 321 -8.04 -11.05 10.61
CA GLY A 321 -9.06 -10.86 11.65
C GLY A 321 -9.33 -12.10 12.50
N SER A 322 -9.12 -13.33 11.95
CA SER A 322 -9.50 -14.56 12.65
C SER A 322 -8.37 -15.59 12.81
N LYS A 323 -7.38 -15.60 11.88
CA LYS A 323 -6.36 -16.65 11.86
C LYS A 323 -5.10 -16.35 12.68
N ILE A 324 -4.80 -15.10 13.00
CA ILE A 324 -3.59 -14.73 13.79
C ILE A 324 -3.86 -14.91 15.28
N THR A 325 -4.86 -14.20 15.80
CA THR A 325 -5.31 -14.25 17.19
C THR A 325 -6.76 -13.80 17.29
N LYS A 326 -7.46 -14.16 18.37
CA LYS A 326 -8.82 -13.67 18.63
C LYS A 326 -8.76 -12.37 19.40
N LEU A 327 -9.23 -11.28 18.83
CA LEU A 327 -9.29 -9.98 19.47
C LEU A 327 -10.67 -9.70 20.10
N LYS A 328 -10.66 -8.95 21.21
CA LYS A 328 -11.82 -8.24 21.77
C LYS A 328 -11.73 -6.77 21.38
N PRO A 329 -12.80 -5.94 21.53
CA PRO A 329 -12.77 -4.52 21.20
C PRO A 329 -11.59 -3.74 21.80
N VAL A 330 -11.23 -4.01 23.05
CA VAL A 330 -10.06 -3.41 23.70
C VAL A 330 -8.76 -3.78 22.97
N GLY A 331 -8.62 -5.01 22.52
CA GLY A 331 -7.44 -5.46 21.76
C GLY A 331 -7.39 -4.86 20.37
N GLY A 332 -8.54 -4.73 19.68
CA GLY A 332 -8.65 -4.02 18.41
C GLY A 332 -8.22 -2.57 18.55
N PHE A 333 -8.74 -1.86 19.53
CA PHE A 333 -8.34 -0.48 19.85
C PHE A 333 -6.82 -0.35 20.06
N CYS A 334 -6.22 -1.24 20.85
CA CYS A 334 -4.77 -1.19 21.12
C CYS A 334 -3.96 -1.43 19.85
N ALA A 335 -4.34 -2.41 19.03
CA ALA A 335 -3.64 -2.73 17.80
C ALA A 335 -3.72 -1.59 16.77
N GLU A 336 -4.91 -1.04 16.55
CA GLU A 336 -5.15 0.07 15.64
C GLU A 336 -4.44 1.34 16.11
N THR A 337 -4.47 1.66 17.42
CA THR A 337 -3.77 2.81 18.00
C THR A 337 -2.25 2.67 17.83
N ALA A 338 -1.69 1.50 18.10
CA ALA A 338 -0.26 1.23 17.91
C ALA A 338 0.14 1.38 16.45
N GLY A 339 -0.68 0.83 15.55
CA GLY A 339 -0.49 0.98 14.11
C GLY A 339 -0.54 2.44 13.67
N ALA A 340 -1.58 3.18 14.07
CA ALA A 340 -1.76 4.59 13.72
C ALA A 340 -0.57 5.45 14.17
N LEU A 341 -0.12 5.31 15.43
CA LEU A 341 1.04 6.04 15.95
C LEU A 341 2.31 5.76 15.14
N THR A 342 2.54 4.49 14.79
CA THR A 342 3.69 4.11 13.96
C THR A 342 3.58 4.72 12.56
N LEU A 343 2.40 4.68 11.94
CA LEU A 343 2.19 5.20 10.58
C LEU A 343 2.32 6.72 10.53
N PHE A 344 1.73 7.46 11.48
CA PHE A 344 1.89 8.91 11.54
C PHE A 344 3.34 9.33 11.79
N GLY A 345 4.03 8.67 12.73
CA GLY A 345 5.43 8.96 13.01
C GLY A 345 6.33 8.74 11.79
N THR A 346 6.15 7.65 11.07
CA THR A 346 6.93 7.35 9.87
C THR A 346 6.55 8.22 8.67
N ALA A 347 5.26 8.59 8.50
CA ALA A 347 4.82 9.50 7.46
C ALA A 347 5.43 10.88 7.62
N LEU A 348 5.45 11.43 8.85
CA LEU A 348 6.08 12.72 9.15
C LEU A 348 7.59 12.69 8.90
N ALA A 349 8.24 11.57 9.15
CA ALA A 349 9.66 11.37 8.89
C ALA A 349 9.98 11.08 7.40
N GLY A 350 8.96 10.99 6.53
CA GLY A 350 9.12 10.66 5.11
C GLY A 350 9.65 9.24 4.87
N ILE A 351 9.41 8.32 5.80
CA ILE A 351 9.89 6.94 5.71
C ILE A 351 8.78 6.05 5.15
N PRO A 352 8.98 5.44 3.97
CA PRO A 352 8.01 4.50 3.41
C PRO A 352 8.02 3.20 4.24
N VAL A 353 6.89 2.91 4.89
CA VAL A 353 6.71 1.68 5.67
C VAL A 353 5.58 0.83 5.13
N SER A 354 5.57 -0.44 5.51
CA SER A 354 4.47 -1.35 5.26
C SER A 354 3.40 -1.22 6.34
N THR A 355 2.22 -0.79 5.94
CA THR A 355 1.04 -0.74 6.80
C THR A 355 0.63 -2.14 7.27
N THR A 356 0.71 -3.14 6.38
CA THR A 356 0.43 -4.56 6.69
C THR A 356 1.38 -5.13 7.75
N HIS A 357 2.69 -4.85 7.64
CA HIS A 357 3.67 -5.32 8.63
C HIS A 357 3.40 -4.69 9.99
N THR A 358 3.13 -3.40 10.02
CA THR A 358 2.86 -2.63 11.24
C THR A 358 1.66 -3.17 12.00
N ILE A 359 0.50 -3.30 11.34
CA ILE A 359 -0.73 -3.77 12.01
C ILE A 359 -0.65 -5.25 12.37
N THR A 360 0.00 -6.07 11.54
CA THR A 360 0.22 -7.49 11.87
C THR A 360 1.07 -7.61 13.14
N GLY A 361 2.14 -6.83 13.23
CA GLY A 361 2.96 -6.76 14.45
C GLY A 361 2.13 -6.34 15.67
N ALA A 362 1.30 -5.31 15.54
CA ALA A 362 0.44 -4.83 16.61
C ALA A 362 -0.58 -5.89 17.06
N ILE A 363 -1.21 -6.60 16.13
CA ILE A 363 -2.14 -7.70 16.42
C ILE A 363 -1.42 -8.83 17.20
N VAL A 364 -0.21 -9.20 16.78
CA VAL A 364 0.63 -10.19 17.47
C VAL A 364 1.01 -9.70 18.87
N GLY A 365 1.42 -8.45 19.00
CA GLY A 365 1.78 -7.82 20.28
C GLY A 365 0.62 -7.87 21.28
N VAL A 366 -0.55 -7.40 20.88
CA VAL A 366 -1.77 -7.44 21.70
C VAL A 366 -2.16 -8.88 22.04
N GLY A 367 -2.12 -9.79 21.06
CA GLY A 367 -2.47 -11.20 21.29
C GLY A 367 -1.54 -11.88 22.29
N SER A 368 -0.26 -11.53 22.31
CA SER A 368 0.76 -12.12 23.18
C SER A 368 0.63 -11.71 24.65
N THR A 369 -0.12 -10.63 24.97
CA THR A 369 -0.30 -10.15 26.36
C THR A 369 -1.06 -11.14 27.26
N HIS A 370 -1.97 -11.93 26.69
CA HIS A 370 -2.68 -12.96 27.45
C HIS A 370 -1.80 -14.20 27.69
N ARG A 371 -1.23 -14.74 26.62
CA ARG A 371 -0.28 -15.85 26.60
C ARG A 371 0.32 -15.97 25.20
N LEU A 372 1.57 -16.37 25.10
CA LEU A 372 2.26 -16.56 23.81
C LEU A 372 1.55 -17.57 22.90
N SER A 373 0.90 -18.59 23.49
CA SER A 373 0.11 -19.60 22.77
C SER A 373 -1.22 -19.08 22.21
N ALA A 374 -1.66 -17.86 22.55
CA ALA A 374 -2.84 -17.23 21.97
C ALA A 374 -2.60 -16.79 20.53
N VAL A 375 -1.33 -16.60 20.14
CA VAL A 375 -0.91 -16.28 18.78
C VAL A 375 -0.65 -17.58 18.01
N ARG A 376 -1.26 -17.72 16.84
CA ARG A 376 -1.02 -18.85 15.94
C ARG A 376 0.27 -18.66 15.16
N TRP A 377 1.41 -18.98 15.76
CA TRP A 377 2.75 -18.77 15.21
C TRP A 377 2.99 -19.42 13.84
N GLY A 378 2.29 -20.52 13.52
CA GLY A 378 2.32 -21.13 12.20
C GLY A 378 1.80 -20.20 11.10
N VAL A 379 0.75 -19.42 11.39
CA VAL A 379 0.22 -18.40 10.49
C VAL A 379 1.18 -17.22 10.40
N ALA A 380 1.66 -16.71 11.53
CA ALA A 380 2.62 -15.61 11.58
C ALA A 380 3.89 -15.93 10.77
N ARG A 381 4.43 -17.14 10.90
CA ARG A 381 5.60 -17.59 10.12
C ARG A 381 5.33 -17.58 8.61
N ARG A 382 4.16 -18.05 8.16
CA ARG A 382 3.79 -18.01 6.73
C ARG A 382 3.69 -16.59 6.21
N ILE A 383 3.18 -15.66 7.01
CA ILE A 383 3.11 -14.24 6.68
C ILE A 383 4.51 -13.65 6.53
N VAL A 384 5.42 -13.93 7.47
CA VAL A 384 6.82 -13.46 7.40
C VAL A 384 7.54 -13.97 6.15
N TRP A 385 7.35 -15.24 5.79
CA TRP A 385 7.90 -15.77 4.54
C TRP A 385 7.35 -15.06 3.30
N ALA A 386 6.05 -14.75 3.28
CA ALA A 386 5.46 -13.98 2.20
C ALA A 386 6.05 -12.56 2.11
N TRP A 387 6.36 -11.93 3.24
CA TRP A 387 7.03 -10.63 3.28
C TRP A 387 8.44 -10.66 2.67
N ILE A 388 9.23 -11.67 3.01
CA ILE A 388 10.59 -11.84 2.47
C ILE A 388 10.55 -12.03 0.95
N LEU A 389 9.58 -12.78 0.44
CA LEU A 389 9.45 -13.07 -0.98
C LEU A 389 8.88 -11.91 -1.80
N THR A 390 8.21 -10.94 -1.18
CA THR A 390 7.49 -9.88 -1.89
C THR A 390 8.39 -9.05 -2.81
N ILE A 391 9.50 -8.51 -2.29
CA ILE A 391 10.42 -7.67 -3.08
C ILE A 391 11.05 -8.47 -4.23
N PRO A 392 11.68 -9.63 -4.00
CA PRO A 392 12.34 -10.37 -5.09
C PRO A 392 11.33 -10.90 -6.13
N ALA A 393 10.15 -11.34 -5.71
CA ALA A 393 9.17 -11.88 -6.65
C ALA A 393 8.56 -10.77 -7.53
N SER A 394 8.14 -9.65 -6.95
CA SER A 394 7.64 -8.50 -7.73
C SER A 394 8.72 -7.93 -8.66
N ALA A 395 9.98 -7.88 -8.21
CA ALA A 395 11.11 -7.46 -9.02
C ALA A 395 11.34 -8.39 -10.21
N ALA A 396 11.26 -9.71 -10.01
CA ALA A 396 11.42 -10.68 -11.08
C ALA A 396 10.31 -10.58 -12.13
N VAL A 397 9.06 -10.43 -11.69
CA VAL A 397 7.92 -10.23 -12.62
C VAL A 397 8.07 -8.91 -13.38
N ALA A 398 8.47 -7.84 -12.73
CA ALA A 398 8.69 -6.55 -13.38
C ALA A 398 9.85 -6.58 -14.38
N ALA A 399 10.95 -7.24 -14.04
CA ALA A 399 12.07 -7.43 -14.95
C ALA A 399 11.69 -8.24 -16.20
N LEU A 400 10.91 -9.31 -16.02
CA LEU A 400 10.35 -10.09 -17.13
C LEU A 400 9.40 -9.25 -17.99
N THR A 401 8.52 -8.47 -17.36
CA THR A 401 7.60 -7.57 -18.06
C THR A 401 8.36 -6.52 -18.87
N PHE A 402 9.40 -5.92 -18.29
CA PHE A 402 10.26 -4.97 -19.01
C PHE A 402 10.97 -5.63 -20.20
N TRP A 403 11.48 -6.83 -20.01
CA TRP A 403 12.12 -7.61 -21.10
C TRP A 403 11.14 -7.86 -22.24
N ILE A 404 9.89 -8.25 -21.95
CA ILE A 404 8.84 -8.44 -22.96
C ILE A 404 8.56 -7.12 -23.70
N ILE A 405 8.37 -6.01 -22.98
CA ILE A 405 8.12 -4.69 -23.58
C ILE A 405 9.26 -4.35 -24.56
N ARG A 406 10.51 -4.60 -24.16
CA ARG A 406 11.69 -4.31 -24.98
C ARG A 406 11.74 -5.14 -26.28
N MET A 407 11.19 -6.35 -26.30
CA MET A 407 11.12 -7.16 -27.53
C MET A 407 10.27 -6.50 -28.62
N PHE A 408 9.26 -5.71 -28.22
CA PHE A 408 8.37 -5.00 -29.14
C PHE A 408 8.76 -3.54 -29.35
N HIS A 409 9.53 -2.95 -28.44
CA HIS A 409 9.97 -1.55 -28.46
C HIS A 409 11.47 -1.45 -28.13
N ALA A 410 12.30 -1.50 -29.15
CA ALA A 410 13.76 -1.48 -28.99
C ALA A 410 14.30 -0.23 -28.27
N GLY A 411 13.52 0.89 -28.21
CA GLY A 411 13.84 2.12 -27.49
C GLY A 411 13.31 2.18 -26.04
N ALA A 412 12.74 1.08 -25.51
CA ALA A 412 12.16 1.05 -24.15
C ALA A 412 13.23 1.19 -23.05
#